data_62e90a31f053fec845fa6b2fa5316d1b
#
_entry.id   62e90a31f053fec845fa6b2fa5316d1b
#
_cell.length_a   1.000
_cell.length_b   1.000
_cell.length_c   1.000
_cell.angle_alpha   90.00
_cell.angle_beta   90.00
_cell.angle_gamma   90.00
#
_symmetry.space_group_name_H-M   'P 1'
#
loop_
_entity.id
_entity.type
_entity.pdbx_description
1 polymer ?
#
loop_
_entity_poly.entity_id
_entity_poly.type
_entity_poly.pdbx_seq_one_letter_code
_entity_poly.pdbx_strand_id
1 'polypeptide(L)'
;MNLLLLVAGIVALESSLMYVYLHKKTHISLSYLYKDNLIVILIVGAIGYLLQNLIDEWTVVVAICLVPVVGLLLTMVRFFRFPLRKPVRNEDAIVSPADGNIIYIKKIEKGDVPMSTKEGVTATLHEFANVELPYPCWIIGINMTPFDVHRNATPIAGKIIMNKHFDGKFLSLKNPNAIAQNERNTIVIDNGVHQVGVVQTASKLVKRIVTYKQAGEQVEQCEWFGMIKFGSQVDVIIPCDYEIAVELKQQVYTRKTILATLKK
;
A
#
# COMPACT_ATOMS: atom_id res chain seq x y z
N MET A 1 29.98 -4.96 -34.54
CA MET A 1 28.68 -5.01 -33.82
C MET A 1 28.17 -3.58 -33.74
N ASN A 2 26.98 -3.30 -34.11
CA ASN A 2 26.45 -1.92 -34.06
C ASN A 2 26.36 -1.47 -32.59
N LEU A 3 27.00 -0.34 -32.25
CA LEU A 3 27.04 0.20 -30.90
C LEU A 3 25.62 0.34 -30.31
N LEU A 4 24.67 0.74 -31.13
CA LEU A 4 23.26 0.87 -30.75
C LEU A 4 22.66 -0.47 -30.27
N LEU A 5 22.94 -1.57 -30.97
CA LEU A 5 22.48 -2.91 -30.57
C LEU A 5 23.13 -3.36 -29.26
N LEU A 6 24.39 -3.04 -29.05
CA LEU A 6 25.09 -3.33 -27.81
C LEU A 6 24.45 -2.57 -26.62
N VAL A 7 24.24 -1.26 -26.78
CA VAL A 7 23.59 -0.42 -25.75
C VAL A 7 22.19 -0.92 -25.44
N ALA A 8 21.37 -1.20 -26.46
CA ALA A 8 20.02 -1.73 -26.28
C ALA A 8 20.02 -3.08 -25.54
N GLY A 9 20.97 -3.96 -25.84
CA GLY A 9 21.12 -5.24 -25.16
C GLY A 9 21.52 -5.08 -23.68
N ILE A 10 22.45 -4.18 -23.38
CA ILE A 10 22.87 -3.89 -21.99
C ILE A 10 21.71 -3.30 -21.19
N VAL A 11 21.01 -2.30 -21.72
CA VAL A 11 19.87 -1.67 -21.09
C VAL A 11 18.74 -2.69 -20.79
N ALA A 12 18.44 -3.54 -21.78
CA ALA A 12 17.44 -4.59 -21.61
C ALA A 12 17.83 -5.60 -20.52
N LEU A 13 19.08 -6.01 -20.48
CA LEU A 13 19.61 -6.93 -19.48
C LEU A 13 19.55 -6.31 -18.08
N GLU A 14 20.11 -5.11 -17.91
CA GLU A 14 20.17 -4.40 -16.61
C GLU A 14 18.76 -4.12 -16.07
N SER A 15 17.87 -3.57 -16.88
CA SER A 15 16.49 -3.32 -16.51
C SER A 15 15.76 -4.62 -16.11
N SER A 16 15.96 -5.70 -16.86
CA SER A 16 15.34 -7.00 -16.55
C SER A 16 15.87 -7.57 -15.22
N LEU A 17 17.16 -7.48 -14.96
CA LEU A 17 17.74 -7.91 -13.69
C LEU A 17 17.21 -7.09 -12.51
N MET A 18 17.08 -5.76 -12.67
CA MET A 18 16.50 -4.88 -11.67
C MET A 18 15.06 -5.31 -11.35
N TYR A 19 14.21 -5.55 -12.35
CA TYR A 19 12.82 -5.93 -12.13
C TYR A 19 12.66 -7.36 -11.60
N VAL A 20 13.52 -8.29 -11.95
CA VAL A 20 13.57 -9.63 -11.34
C VAL A 20 13.97 -9.53 -9.86
N TYR A 21 14.95 -8.68 -9.53
CA TYR A 21 15.31 -8.40 -8.13
C TYR A 21 14.12 -7.82 -7.35
N LEU A 22 13.43 -6.82 -7.93
CA LEU A 22 12.23 -6.22 -7.32
C LEU A 22 11.11 -7.25 -7.12
N HIS A 23 10.86 -8.13 -8.09
CA HIS A 23 9.91 -9.24 -7.94
C HIS A 23 10.25 -10.11 -6.73
N LYS A 24 11.50 -10.58 -6.63
CA LYS A 24 11.96 -11.40 -5.48
C LYS A 24 11.84 -10.67 -4.14
N LYS A 25 12.08 -9.35 -4.13
CA LYS A 25 12.08 -8.55 -2.90
C LYS A 25 10.69 -8.14 -2.43
N THR A 26 9.76 -7.88 -3.35
CA THR A 26 8.44 -7.32 -3.07
C THR A 26 7.29 -8.31 -3.25
N HIS A 27 7.58 -9.51 -3.78
CA HIS A 27 6.59 -10.55 -4.12
C HIS A 27 5.49 -10.10 -5.10
N ILE A 28 5.67 -8.99 -5.80
CA ILE A 28 4.77 -8.53 -6.86
C ILE A 28 4.92 -9.45 -8.07
N SER A 29 3.81 -9.76 -8.76
CA SER A 29 3.85 -10.63 -9.93
C SER A 29 4.76 -10.10 -11.04
N LEU A 30 5.55 -10.96 -11.68
CA LEU A 30 6.39 -10.59 -12.82
C LEU A 30 5.58 -9.99 -13.97
N SER A 31 4.36 -10.49 -14.21
CA SER A 31 3.48 -9.98 -15.25
C SER A 31 3.10 -8.50 -15.05
N TYR A 32 3.04 -8.05 -13.80
CA TYR A 32 2.82 -6.64 -13.48
C TYR A 32 4.08 -5.80 -13.73
N LEU A 33 5.23 -6.29 -13.24
CA LEU A 33 6.51 -5.59 -13.37
C LEU A 33 7.04 -5.60 -14.81
N TYR A 34 6.63 -6.56 -15.63
CA TYR A 34 7.05 -6.66 -17.03
C TYR A 34 6.71 -5.40 -17.85
N LYS A 35 5.53 -4.81 -17.62
CA LYS A 35 5.12 -3.57 -18.29
C LYS A 35 6.05 -2.40 -17.96
N ASP A 36 6.46 -2.30 -16.70
CA ASP A 36 7.38 -1.26 -16.24
C ASP A 36 8.78 -1.47 -16.80
N ASN A 37 9.24 -2.72 -16.84
CA ASN A 37 10.50 -3.07 -17.46
C ASN A 37 10.53 -2.64 -18.92
N LEU A 38 9.47 -2.96 -19.69
CA LEU A 38 9.37 -2.56 -21.09
C LEU A 38 9.39 -1.03 -21.27
N ILE A 39 8.69 -0.30 -20.43
CA ILE A 39 8.66 1.18 -20.45
C ILE A 39 10.07 1.73 -20.19
N VAL A 40 10.80 1.22 -19.20
CA VAL A 40 12.17 1.66 -18.89
C VAL A 40 13.10 1.39 -20.08
N ILE A 41 13.04 0.20 -20.66
CA ILE A 41 13.84 -0.17 -21.84
C ILE A 41 13.56 0.79 -23.01
N LEU A 42 12.28 1.07 -23.30
CA LEU A 42 11.90 1.96 -24.40
C LEU A 42 12.37 3.41 -24.16
N ILE A 43 12.17 3.95 -22.94
CA ILE A 43 12.57 5.32 -22.62
C ILE A 43 14.10 5.47 -22.70
N VAL A 44 14.84 4.57 -22.01
CA VAL A 44 16.30 4.66 -22.00
C VAL A 44 16.89 4.37 -23.37
N GLY A 45 16.32 3.42 -24.11
CA GLY A 45 16.71 3.13 -25.50
C GLY A 45 16.49 4.31 -26.44
N ALA A 46 15.35 5.01 -26.32
CA ALA A 46 15.06 6.22 -27.10
C ALA A 46 16.05 7.36 -26.75
N ILE A 47 16.31 7.60 -25.47
CA ILE A 47 17.31 8.58 -25.04
C ILE A 47 18.69 8.23 -25.57
N GLY A 48 19.12 6.97 -25.45
CA GLY A 48 20.39 6.49 -25.99
C GLY A 48 20.52 6.68 -27.50
N TYR A 49 19.43 6.42 -28.25
CA TYR A 49 19.37 6.67 -29.69
C TYR A 49 19.53 8.14 -30.04
N LEU A 50 18.85 9.03 -29.33
CA LEU A 50 18.94 10.48 -29.56
C LEU A 50 20.33 11.03 -29.21
N LEU A 51 20.98 10.49 -28.19
CA LEU A 51 22.30 10.95 -27.72
C LEU A 51 23.47 10.34 -28.49
N GLN A 52 23.28 9.25 -29.26
CA GLN A 52 24.37 8.54 -29.93
C GLN A 52 25.21 9.39 -30.88
N ASN A 53 24.63 10.45 -31.45
CA ASN A 53 25.31 11.39 -32.34
C ASN A 53 25.97 12.57 -31.62
N LEU A 54 25.74 12.71 -30.30
CA LEU A 54 26.22 13.80 -29.47
C LEU A 54 27.30 13.35 -28.48
N ILE A 55 27.30 12.07 -28.13
CA ILE A 55 28.11 11.51 -27.07
C ILE A 55 28.71 10.19 -27.57
N ASP A 56 29.98 10.19 -27.98
CA ASP A 56 30.68 9.01 -28.53
C ASP A 56 30.69 7.79 -27.55
N GLU A 57 31.84 7.43 -27.02
CA GLU A 57 32.04 6.25 -26.15
C GLU A 57 31.26 6.31 -24.84
N TRP A 58 30.90 7.51 -24.35
CA TRP A 58 30.15 7.72 -23.12
C TRP A 58 28.67 7.35 -23.21
N THR A 59 28.14 7.15 -24.41
CA THR A 59 26.70 6.80 -24.60
C THR A 59 26.31 5.54 -23.82
N VAL A 60 27.19 4.53 -23.76
CA VAL A 60 26.94 3.29 -23.01
C VAL A 60 26.85 3.56 -21.51
N VAL A 61 27.78 4.36 -20.97
CA VAL A 61 27.81 4.70 -19.54
C VAL A 61 26.58 5.50 -19.16
N VAL A 62 26.20 6.48 -19.98
CA VAL A 62 25.01 7.29 -19.77
C VAL A 62 23.75 6.41 -19.77
N ALA A 63 23.61 5.48 -20.72
CA ALA A 63 22.48 4.58 -20.80
C ALA A 63 22.35 3.69 -19.54
N ILE A 64 23.46 3.11 -19.08
CA ILE A 64 23.49 2.31 -17.85
C ILE A 64 23.06 3.14 -16.64
N CYS A 65 23.56 4.36 -16.48
CA CYS A 65 23.17 5.24 -15.37
C CYS A 65 21.71 5.69 -15.43
N LEU A 66 21.12 5.78 -16.62
CA LEU A 66 19.71 6.21 -16.78
C LEU A 66 18.71 5.12 -16.38
N VAL A 67 19.02 3.84 -16.53
CA VAL A 67 18.10 2.75 -16.19
C VAL A 67 17.56 2.85 -14.76
N PRO A 68 18.39 2.91 -13.71
CA PRO A 68 17.90 3.03 -12.34
C PRO A 68 17.17 4.36 -12.09
N VAL A 69 17.60 5.45 -12.71
CA VAL A 69 16.96 6.77 -12.57
C VAL A 69 15.56 6.74 -13.15
N VAL A 70 15.39 6.26 -14.37
CA VAL A 70 14.05 6.17 -15.02
C VAL A 70 13.16 5.18 -14.25
N GLY A 71 13.70 4.04 -13.80
CA GLY A 71 12.98 3.08 -12.98
C GLY A 71 12.50 3.69 -11.65
N LEU A 72 13.35 4.49 -10.99
CA LEU A 72 12.97 5.20 -9.78
C LEU A 72 11.88 6.24 -10.03
N LEU A 73 12.02 7.06 -11.08
CA LEU A 73 11.02 8.05 -11.47
C LEU A 73 9.67 7.40 -11.78
N LEU A 74 9.67 6.29 -12.53
CA LEU A 74 8.44 5.53 -12.82
C LEU A 74 7.80 4.98 -11.55
N THR A 75 8.60 4.49 -10.61
CA THR A 75 8.13 4.04 -9.29
C THR A 75 7.51 5.19 -8.51
N MET A 76 8.11 6.39 -8.53
CA MET A 76 7.55 7.58 -7.89
C MET A 76 6.21 8.00 -8.51
N VAL A 77 6.13 8.03 -9.85
CA VAL A 77 4.87 8.31 -10.55
C VAL A 77 3.79 7.30 -10.15
N ARG A 78 4.13 6.01 -10.08
CA ARG A 78 3.19 4.96 -9.65
C ARG A 78 2.77 5.12 -8.20
N PHE A 79 3.70 5.45 -7.34
CA PHE A 79 3.45 5.66 -5.91
C PHE A 79 2.44 6.78 -5.66
N PHE A 80 2.60 7.92 -6.33
CA PHE A 80 1.77 9.11 -6.13
C PHE A 80 0.52 9.17 -7.01
N ARG A 81 0.32 8.20 -7.93
CA ARG A 81 -0.79 8.24 -8.88
C ARG A 81 -2.16 8.25 -8.22
N PHE A 82 -3.11 8.87 -8.91
CA PHE A 82 -4.53 8.64 -8.71
C PHE A 82 -4.98 7.52 -9.67
N PRO A 83 -5.37 6.36 -9.18
CA PRO A 83 -5.81 5.29 -10.06
C PRO A 83 -7.17 5.62 -10.65
N LEU A 84 -7.28 5.50 -11.97
CA LEU A 84 -8.55 5.61 -12.70
C LEU A 84 -9.35 4.32 -12.52
N ARG A 85 -9.92 4.13 -11.34
CA ARG A 85 -10.75 2.95 -11.00
C ARG A 85 -12.16 3.40 -10.71
N LYS A 86 -13.13 2.76 -11.35
CA LYS A 86 -14.54 2.91 -10.95
C LYS A 86 -14.68 2.30 -9.54
N PRO A 87 -15.20 3.06 -8.57
CA PRO A 87 -15.42 2.54 -7.22
C PRO A 87 -16.52 1.47 -7.24
N VAL A 88 -16.34 0.41 -6.47
CA VAL A 88 -17.42 -0.50 -6.10
C VAL A 88 -18.17 0.17 -4.96
N ARG A 89 -19.49 0.35 -5.12
CA ARG A 89 -20.37 0.86 -4.07
C ARG A 89 -21.37 -0.23 -3.73
N ASN A 90 -21.33 -0.69 -2.51
CA ASN A 90 -22.22 -1.71 -1.96
C ASN A 90 -22.36 -1.46 -0.46
N GLU A 91 -23.55 -1.07 -0.02
CA GLU A 91 -23.83 -0.73 1.38
C GLU A 91 -23.64 -1.93 2.33
N ASP A 92 -23.84 -3.14 1.84
CA ASP A 92 -23.65 -4.39 2.59
C ASP A 92 -22.20 -4.88 2.57
N ALA A 93 -21.26 -4.14 1.98
CA ALA A 93 -19.89 -4.57 1.82
C ALA A 93 -18.88 -3.57 2.38
N ILE A 94 -17.80 -4.10 2.92
CA ILE A 94 -16.61 -3.35 3.31
C ILE A 94 -15.59 -3.45 2.18
N VAL A 95 -15.29 -2.30 1.56
CA VAL A 95 -14.36 -2.22 0.43
C VAL A 95 -12.94 -1.93 0.93
N SER A 96 -11.94 -2.49 0.28
CA SER A 96 -10.54 -2.28 0.65
C SER A 96 -10.16 -0.80 0.65
N PRO A 97 -9.65 -0.26 1.77
CA PRO A 97 -9.16 1.11 1.85
C PRO A 97 -7.78 1.29 1.21
N ALA A 98 -7.07 0.22 0.88
CA ALA A 98 -5.69 0.25 0.41
C ALA A 98 -5.45 -0.75 -0.72
N ASP A 99 -4.41 -0.50 -1.52
CA ASP A 99 -3.77 -1.52 -2.36
C ASP A 99 -2.75 -2.28 -1.52
N GLY A 100 -2.56 -3.56 -1.80
CA GLY A 100 -1.52 -4.35 -1.15
C GLY A 100 -1.87 -5.84 -1.01
N ASN A 101 -1.04 -6.57 -0.29
CA ASN A 101 -1.25 -7.99 -0.02
C ASN A 101 -1.79 -8.19 1.40
N ILE A 102 -2.78 -9.07 1.55
CA ILE A 102 -3.28 -9.48 2.86
C ILE A 102 -2.18 -10.28 3.59
N ILE A 103 -1.75 -9.78 4.74
CA ILE A 103 -0.69 -10.41 5.55
C ILE A 103 -1.22 -11.17 6.76
N TYR A 104 -2.39 -10.82 7.23
CA TYR A 104 -3.14 -11.57 8.24
C TYR A 104 -4.63 -11.23 8.22
N ILE A 105 -5.40 -12.19 8.69
CA ILE A 105 -6.83 -12.07 9.01
C ILE A 105 -6.99 -12.72 10.38
N LYS A 106 -7.45 -11.95 11.38
CA LYS A 106 -7.60 -12.44 12.76
C LYS A 106 -8.96 -12.04 13.31
N LYS A 107 -9.60 -12.96 14.02
CA LYS A 107 -10.74 -12.66 14.86
C LYS A 107 -10.25 -12.28 16.25
N ILE A 108 -10.82 -11.26 16.83
CA ILE A 108 -10.43 -10.70 18.12
C ILE A 108 -11.65 -10.68 19.03
N GLU A 109 -11.54 -11.34 20.17
CA GLU A 109 -12.52 -11.30 21.23
C GLU A 109 -12.12 -10.22 22.27
N LYS A 110 -13.06 -9.84 23.13
CA LYS A 110 -12.78 -8.84 24.18
C LYS A 110 -11.71 -9.37 25.13
N GLY A 111 -10.62 -8.63 25.27
CA GLY A 111 -9.48 -9.01 26.10
C GLY A 111 -8.37 -9.74 25.38
N ASP A 112 -8.57 -10.14 24.11
CA ASP A 112 -7.50 -10.72 23.30
C ASP A 112 -6.40 -9.69 23.02
N VAL A 113 -5.19 -10.21 22.86
CA VAL A 113 -4.03 -9.44 22.41
C VAL A 113 -3.82 -9.73 20.91
N PRO A 114 -4.35 -8.89 20.01
CA PRO A 114 -4.38 -9.19 18.59
C PRO A 114 -3.01 -9.24 17.94
N MET A 115 -2.02 -8.59 18.55
CA MET A 115 -0.69 -8.39 18.01
C MET A 115 0.37 -9.04 18.89
N SER A 116 0.42 -10.36 18.90
CA SER A 116 1.56 -11.10 19.43
C SER A 116 2.64 -11.19 18.37
N THR A 117 3.81 -10.66 18.66
CA THR A 117 4.98 -10.76 17.79
C THR A 117 5.86 -11.92 18.22
N LYS A 118 6.73 -12.41 17.33
CA LYS A 118 7.71 -13.48 17.64
C LYS A 118 8.63 -13.18 18.84
N GLU A 119 8.69 -11.92 19.28
CA GLU A 119 9.53 -11.44 20.38
C GLU A 119 8.73 -11.07 21.64
N GLY A 120 7.46 -11.49 21.75
CA GLY A 120 6.66 -11.33 22.96
C GLY A 120 6.11 -9.93 23.21
N VAL A 121 6.21 -9.01 22.24
CA VAL A 121 5.54 -7.71 22.35
C VAL A 121 4.06 -7.92 22.03
N THR A 122 3.25 -7.66 23.03
CA THR A 122 1.79 -7.76 22.96
C THR A 122 1.21 -6.34 22.97
N ALA A 123 0.27 -6.06 22.06
CA ALA A 123 -0.50 -4.83 22.07
C ALA A 123 -1.98 -5.19 21.98
N THR A 124 -2.78 -4.65 22.88
CA THR A 124 -4.24 -4.77 22.79
C THR A 124 -4.75 -3.99 21.59
N LEU A 125 -5.97 -4.28 21.14
CA LEU A 125 -6.60 -3.52 20.06
C LEU A 125 -6.71 -2.03 20.42
N HIS A 126 -6.98 -1.74 21.68
CA HIS A 126 -7.01 -0.38 22.20
C HIS A 126 -5.65 0.32 22.07
N GLU A 127 -4.55 -0.33 22.46
CA GLU A 127 -3.19 0.23 22.32
C GLU A 127 -2.76 0.38 20.85
N PHE A 128 -3.19 -0.55 19.99
CA PHE A 128 -2.89 -0.53 18.57
C PHE A 128 -3.69 0.55 17.83
N ALA A 129 -5.02 0.52 17.94
CA ALA A 129 -5.90 1.45 17.26
C ALA A 129 -6.11 2.76 18.02
N ASN A 130 -5.78 2.80 19.32
CA ASN A 130 -6.11 3.87 20.26
C ASN A 130 -7.59 4.25 20.25
N VAL A 131 -8.45 3.27 20.09
CA VAL A 131 -9.91 3.42 20.08
C VAL A 131 -10.56 2.20 20.67
N GLU A 132 -11.69 2.39 21.32
CA GLU A 132 -12.60 1.30 21.70
C GLU A 132 -13.53 1.03 20.52
N LEU A 133 -13.36 -0.11 19.90
CA LEU A 133 -14.23 -0.62 18.84
C LEU A 133 -15.05 -1.78 19.39
N PRO A 134 -16.26 -2.02 18.87
CA PRO A 134 -17.10 -3.12 19.35
C PRO A 134 -16.40 -4.48 19.14
N TYR A 135 -16.50 -5.32 20.16
CA TYR A 135 -16.07 -6.72 20.12
C TYR A 135 -17.27 -7.68 20.02
N PRO A 136 -17.14 -8.86 19.41
CA PRO A 136 -15.96 -9.34 18.69
C PRO A 136 -15.79 -8.64 17.32
N CYS A 137 -14.54 -8.60 16.83
CA CYS A 137 -14.24 -7.99 15.53
C CYS A 137 -13.18 -8.77 14.75
N TRP A 138 -13.11 -8.54 13.46
CA TRP A 138 -12.02 -8.99 12.59
C TRP A 138 -10.99 -7.88 12.44
N ILE A 139 -9.72 -8.24 12.32
CA ILE A 139 -8.66 -7.36 11.85
C ILE A 139 -8.00 -7.95 10.62
N ILE A 140 -7.91 -7.16 9.55
CA ILE A 140 -7.27 -7.53 8.30
C ILE A 140 -6.08 -6.60 8.08
N GLY A 141 -4.87 -7.15 8.03
CA GLY A 141 -3.65 -6.40 7.72
C GLY A 141 -3.32 -6.43 6.23
N ILE A 142 -3.12 -5.26 5.65
CA ILE A 142 -2.78 -5.04 4.23
C ILE A 142 -1.38 -4.42 4.17
N ASN A 143 -0.41 -5.15 3.63
CA ASN A 143 0.95 -4.66 3.44
C ASN A 143 1.08 -4.04 2.04
N MET A 144 1.51 -2.79 2.00
CA MET A 144 1.68 -2.02 0.76
C MET A 144 3.13 -2.02 0.32
N THR A 145 3.36 -2.21 -0.97
CA THR A 145 4.67 -2.12 -1.61
C THR A 145 4.85 -0.77 -2.32
N PRO A 146 6.06 -0.32 -2.67
CA PRO A 146 6.27 0.93 -3.41
C PRO A 146 5.51 1.03 -4.75
N PHE A 147 5.05 -0.09 -5.30
CA PHE A 147 4.29 -0.14 -6.56
C PHE A 147 2.79 -0.02 -6.37
N ASP A 148 2.30 -0.18 -5.14
CA ASP A 148 0.90 -0.03 -4.79
C ASP A 148 0.49 1.44 -4.72
N VAL A 149 -0.80 1.69 -4.85
CA VAL A 149 -1.36 3.04 -4.64
C VAL A 149 -1.37 3.34 -3.15
N HIS A 150 -0.66 4.39 -2.75
CA HIS A 150 -0.53 4.78 -1.34
C HIS A 150 -1.61 5.75 -0.85
N ARG A 151 -2.62 6.03 -1.68
CA ARG A 151 -3.83 6.75 -1.27
C ARG A 151 -4.84 5.78 -0.69
N ASN A 152 -5.45 6.18 0.41
CA ASN A 152 -6.42 5.37 1.12
C ASN A 152 -7.82 5.95 0.97
N ALA A 153 -8.80 5.06 0.78
CA ALA A 153 -10.21 5.40 0.61
C ALA A 153 -11.06 4.81 1.74
N THR A 154 -12.20 5.42 2.00
CA THR A 154 -13.15 4.98 3.02
C THR A 154 -13.72 3.60 2.67
N PRO A 155 -13.72 2.64 3.60
CA PRO A 155 -14.23 1.28 3.36
C PRO A 155 -15.77 1.21 3.30
N ILE A 156 -16.44 2.13 3.99
CA ILE A 156 -17.91 2.28 4.05
C ILE A 156 -18.29 3.77 3.92
N ALA A 157 -19.52 4.06 3.60
CA ALA A 157 -20.11 5.38 3.77
C ALA A 157 -20.49 5.60 5.25
N GLY A 158 -20.52 6.84 5.69
CA GLY A 158 -20.93 7.19 7.05
C GLY A 158 -20.26 8.44 7.56
N LYS A 159 -20.40 8.68 8.86
CA LYS A 159 -19.77 9.80 9.56
C LYS A 159 -18.43 9.38 10.13
N ILE A 160 -17.39 10.16 9.90
CA ILE A 160 -16.11 9.99 10.60
C ILE A 160 -16.31 10.41 12.06
N ILE A 161 -16.35 9.45 12.96
CA ILE A 161 -16.51 9.73 14.39
C ILE A 161 -15.17 9.95 15.08
N MET A 162 -14.07 9.46 14.48
CA MET A 162 -12.70 9.68 14.93
C MET A 162 -11.73 9.77 13.76
N ASN A 163 -10.80 10.71 13.83
CA ASN A 163 -9.58 10.74 13.01
C ASN A 163 -8.46 11.28 13.90
N LYS A 164 -7.58 10.37 14.36
CA LYS A 164 -6.55 10.71 15.33
C LYS A 164 -5.18 10.22 14.87
N HIS A 165 -4.27 11.17 14.81
CA HIS A 165 -2.87 10.93 14.49
C HIS A 165 -2.06 10.68 15.77
N PHE A 166 -1.12 9.77 15.69
CA PHE A 166 -0.21 9.42 16.77
C PHE A 166 1.23 9.47 16.27
N ASP A 167 2.01 10.37 16.82
CA ASP A 167 3.45 10.39 16.60
C ASP A 167 4.08 9.10 17.11
N GLY A 168 5.09 8.63 16.37
CA GLY A 168 5.74 7.38 16.72
C GLY A 168 7.16 7.27 16.19
N LYS A 169 7.75 6.09 16.38
CA LYS A 169 9.07 5.73 15.86
C LYS A 169 8.97 5.35 14.37
N PHE A 170 10.14 5.16 13.74
CA PHE A 170 10.29 4.75 12.33
C PHE A 170 10.96 3.39 12.25
N LEU A 171 10.37 2.41 12.89
CA LEU A 171 10.86 1.04 12.83
C LEU A 171 10.46 0.40 11.51
N SER A 172 11.31 -0.50 11.00
CA SER A 172 10.93 -1.36 9.87
C SER A 172 9.69 -2.18 10.25
N LEU A 173 8.72 -2.34 9.36
CA LEU A 173 7.55 -3.23 9.59
C LEU A 173 7.93 -4.71 9.79
N LYS A 174 9.21 -5.07 9.55
CA LYS A 174 9.78 -6.36 9.95
C LYS A 174 10.09 -6.44 11.44
N ASN A 175 10.19 -5.29 12.12
CA ASN A 175 10.36 -5.25 13.56
C ASN A 175 8.98 -5.44 14.22
N PRO A 176 8.86 -6.40 15.12
CA PRO A 176 7.60 -6.68 15.81
C PRO A 176 7.03 -5.47 16.57
N ASN A 177 7.89 -4.62 17.10
CA ASN A 177 7.49 -3.41 17.84
C ASN A 177 6.95 -2.29 16.94
N ALA A 178 7.14 -2.38 15.60
CA ALA A 178 6.74 -1.34 14.66
C ALA A 178 5.25 -1.03 14.75
N ILE A 179 4.43 -2.06 14.90
CA ILE A 179 2.97 -1.97 14.91
C ILE A 179 2.47 -1.09 16.07
N ALA A 180 3.07 -1.24 17.26
CA ALA A 180 2.69 -0.47 18.46
C ALA A 180 3.43 0.86 18.58
N GLN A 181 4.61 1.00 17.98
CA GLN A 181 5.50 2.14 18.22
C GLN A 181 5.67 3.09 17.04
N ASN A 182 5.29 2.69 15.82
CA ASN A 182 5.40 3.57 14.65
C ASN A 182 4.31 4.65 14.62
N GLU A 183 4.62 5.70 13.87
CA GLU A 183 3.64 6.72 13.48
C GLU A 183 2.43 6.05 12.86
N ARG A 184 1.24 6.39 13.35
CA ARG A 184 -0.02 5.85 12.86
C ARG A 184 -1.13 6.86 12.89
N ASN A 185 -2.14 6.63 12.09
CA ASN A 185 -3.37 7.39 12.10
C ASN A 185 -4.56 6.43 12.11
N THR A 186 -5.47 6.62 13.04
CA THR A 186 -6.70 5.83 13.13
C THR A 186 -7.89 6.69 12.74
N ILE A 187 -8.66 6.19 11.77
CA ILE A 187 -9.97 6.74 11.40
C ILE A 187 -11.05 5.72 11.74
N VAL A 188 -12.15 6.16 12.32
CA VAL A 188 -13.34 5.34 12.55
C VAL A 188 -14.51 5.96 11.85
N ILE A 189 -15.20 5.17 11.04
CA ILE A 189 -16.38 5.56 10.29
C ILE A 189 -17.57 4.80 10.84
N ASP A 190 -18.64 5.53 11.15
CA ASP A 190 -19.89 5.02 11.67
C ASP A 190 -21.00 5.28 10.64
N ASN A 191 -21.69 4.22 10.21
CA ASN A 191 -22.82 4.32 9.28
C ASN A 191 -24.18 4.33 10.00
N GLY A 192 -24.17 4.42 11.34
CA GLY A 192 -25.36 4.36 12.17
C GLY A 192 -25.75 2.95 12.64
N VAL A 193 -25.18 1.91 12.04
CA VAL A 193 -25.38 0.50 12.40
C VAL A 193 -24.06 -0.14 12.83
N HIS A 194 -23.00 0.11 12.06
CA HIS A 194 -21.70 -0.49 12.26
C HIS A 194 -20.59 0.55 12.25
N GLN A 195 -19.56 0.30 13.05
CA GLN A 195 -18.33 1.08 13.09
C GLN A 195 -17.19 0.29 12.47
N VAL A 196 -16.51 0.89 11.50
CA VAL A 196 -15.34 0.31 10.83
C VAL A 196 -14.13 1.18 11.10
N GLY A 197 -13.08 0.55 11.64
CA GLY A 197 -11.80 1.21 11.90
C GLY A 197 -10.82 1.00 10.75
N VAL A 198 -10.03 2.03 10.42
CA VAL A 198 -8.88 1.94 9.52
C VAL A 198 -7.68 2.53 10.22
N VAL A 199 -6.63 1.73 10.39
CA VAL A 199 -5.37 2.15 11.00
C VAL A 199 -4.31 2.21 9.90
N GLN A 200 -3.80 3.40 9.66
CA GLN A 200 -2.66 3.64 8.77
C GLN A 200 -1.38 3.60 9.60
N THR A 201 -0.40 2.78 9.23
CA THR A 201 0.88 2.67 9.92
C THR A 201 2.01 2.99 8.96
N ALA A 202 2.84 3.98 9.32
CA ALA A 202 4.02 4.35 8.54
C ALA A 202 5.22 3.46 8.88
N SER A 203 6.18 3.37 7.97
CA SER A 203 7.42 2.61 8.13
C SER A 203 8.68 3.50 8.07
N LYS A 204 9.83 2.88 7.99
CA LYS A 204 11.19 3.35 8.22
C LYS A 204 11.66 4.64 7.50
N LEU A 205 11.05 5.05 6.40
CA LEU A 205 11.71 6.00 5.49
C LEU A 205 11.23 7.44 5.58
N VAL A 206 10.00 7.73 5.96
CA VAL A 206 9.47 9.12 6.00
C VAL A 206 8.37 9.26 7.05
N LYS A 207 8.45 10.36 7.84
CA LYS A 207 7.33 10.85 8.65
C LYS A 207 6.26 11.44 7.76
N ARG A 208 5.20 10.76 7.40
CA ARG A 208 3.93 11.44 7.09
C ARG A 208 2.83 10.51 6.62
N ILE A 209 1.90 10.31 7.51
CA ILE A 209 0.53 10.01 7.15
C ILE A 209 -0.16 11.35 6.96
N VAL A 210 -0.80 11.54 5.81
CA VAL A 210 -1.57 12.74 5.50
C VAL A 210 -3.04 12.36 5.44
N THR A 211 -3.88 13.06 6.19
CA THR A 211 -5.33 12.92 6.15
C THR A 211 -5.97 14.14 5.50
N TYR A 212 -6.99 13.92 4.67
CA TYR A 212 -7.74 14.96 3.96
C TYR A 212 -9.08 15.26 4.62
N LYS A 213 -9.48 14.39 5.55
CA LYS A 213 -10.78 14.39 6.22
C LYS A 213 -10.62 14.61 7.72
N GLN A 214 -11.66 15.13 8.34
CA GLN A 214 -11.68 15.41 9.77
C GLN A 214 -12.80 14.65 10.47
N ALA A 215 -12.68 14.49 11.79
CA ALA A 215 -13.78 13.97 12.58
C ALA A 215 -15.01 14.90 12.48
N GLY A 216 -16.19 14.30 12.37
CA GLY A 216 -17.45 15.01 12.14
C GLY A 216 -17.90 15.05 10.68
N GLU A 217 -17.02 14.85 9.70
CA GLU A 217 -17.38 14.86 8.28
C GLU A 217 -18.17 13.60 7.87
N GLN A 218 -19.15 13.80 6.96
CA GLN A 218 -19.81 12.71 6.24
C GLN A 218 -18.95 12.32 5.04
N VAL A 219 -18.81 11.03 4.79
CA VAL A 219 -18.05 10.49 3.68
C VAL A 219 -18.85 9.43 2.93
N GLU A 220 -18.59 9.35 1.64
CA GLU A 220 -19.10 8.27 0.80
C GLU A 220 -18.17 7.06 0.86
N GLN A 221 -18.71 5.87 0.54
CA GLN A 221 -17.88 4.69 0.35
C GLN A 221 -16.92 4.91 -0.82
N CYS A 222 -15.66 4.51 -0.65
CA CYS A 222 -14.59 4.71 -1.62
C CYS A 222 -14.17 6.17 -1.84
N GLU A 223 -14.46 7.08 -0.93
CA GLU A 223 -13.94 8.44 -0.95
C GLU A 223 -12.50 8.48 -0.43
N TRP A 224 -11.64 9.30 -1.06
CA TRP A 224 -10.26 9.44 -0.62
C TRP A 224 -10.16 10.19 0.71
N PHE A 225 -9.59 9.55 1.73
CA PHE A 225 -9.46 10.18 3.05
C PHE A 225 -8.01 10.47 3.46
N GLY A 226 -7.04 9.83 2.84
CA GLY A 226 -5.66 10.03 3.25
C GLY A 226 -4.63 9.37 2.34
N MET A 227 -3.37 9.47 2.75
CA MET A 227 -2.23 8.89 2.05
C MET A 227 -1.12 8.55 3.04
N ILE A 228 -0.44 7.43 2.84
CA ILE A 228 0.77 7.07 3.57
C ILE A 228 1.97 7.24 2.65
N LYS A 229 2.98 8.02 3.07
CA LYS A 229 4.20 8.21 2.28
C LYS A 229 5.28 7.21 2.70
N PHE A 230 5.68 6.36 1.77
CA PHE A 230 6.78 5.36 1.85
C PHE A 230 6.71 4.29 2.96
N GLY A 231 6.48 3.05 2.53
CA GLY A 231 6.49 1.85 3.38
C GLY A 231 5.35 1.85 4.39
N SER A 232 4.30 1.11 4.10
CA SER A 232 3.04 1.27 4.80
C SER A 232 2.30 -0.04 4.98
N GLN A 233 1.56 -0.07 6.06
CA GLN A 233 0.55 -1.06 6.35
C GLN A 233 -0.76 -0.35 6.62
N VAL A 234 -1.84 -0.96 6.20
CA VAL A 234 -3.20 -0.52 6.55
C VAL A 234 -3.91 -1.70 7.19
N ASP A 235 -4.46 -1.46 8.37
CA ASP A 235 -5.27 -2.44 9.06
C ASP A 235 -6.73 -2.01 9.04
N VAL A 236 -7.62 -2.96 8.77
CA VAL A 236 -9.06 -2.73 8.75
C VAL A 236 -9.70 -3.53 9.87
N ILE A 237 -10.42 -2.85 10.75
CA ILE A 237 -11.13 -3.44 11.88
C ILE A 237 -12.61 -3.50 11.51
N ILE A 238 -13.16 -4.70 11.48
CA ILE A 238 -14.46 -5.03 10.90
C ILE A 238 -15.31 -5.74 11.95
N PRO A 239 -16.55 -5.33 12.21
CA PRO A 239 -17.47 -6.06 13.09
C PRO A 239 -17.66 -7.51 12.66
N CYS A 240 -17.88 -8.43 13.60
CA CYS A 240 -18.10 -9.85 13.30
C CYS A 240 -19.44 -10.17 12.62
N ASP A 241 -20.31 -9.17 12.46
CA ASP A 241 -21.53 -9.29 11.65
C ASP A 241 -21.24 -9.43 10.15
N TYR A 242 -19.99 -9.17 9.76
CA TYR A 242 -19.52 -9.37 8.39
C TYR A 242 -18.79 -10.70 8.23
N GLU A 243 -18.97 -11.31 7.05
CA GLU A 243 -18.23 -12.48 6.58
C GLU A 243 -17.05 -12.02 5.72
N ILE A 244 -15.86 -12.55 6.01
CA ILE A 244 -14.64 -12.18 5.29
C ILE A 244 -14.65 -12.78 3.89
N ALA A 245 -14.37 -11.97 2.87
CA ALA A 245 -14.43 -12.34 1.45
C ALA A 245 -13.02 -12.37 0.79
N VAL A 246 -11.96 -12.33 1.58
CA VAL A 246 -10.57 -12.34 1.10
C VAL A 246 -9.73 -13.37 1.82
N GLU A 247 -8.59 -13.73 1.21
CA GLU A 247 -7.68 -14.78 1.72
C GLU A 247 -6.29 -14.20 2.02
N LEU A 248 -5.50 -14.95 2.80
CA LEU A 248 -4.09 -14.64 3.07
C LEU A 248 -3.29 -14.59 1.76
N LYS A 249 -2.40 -13.60 1.65
CA LYS A 249 -1.55 -13.35 0.47
C LYS A 249 -2.30 -12.87 -0.77
N GLN A 250 -3.61 -12.70 -0.72
CA GLN A 250 -4.37 -12.12 -1.81
C GLN A 250 -3.96 -10.66 -2.03
N GLN A 251 -3.75 -10.28 -3.30
CA GLN A 251 -3.60 -8.88 -3.70
C GLN A 251 -4.97 -8.21 -3.72
N VAL A 252 -5.11 -7.14 -2.95
CA VAL A 252 -6.32 -6.33 -2.90
C VAL A 252 -6.07 -4.94 -3.47
N TYR A 253 -7.15 -4.30 -3.89
CA TYR A 253 -7.10 -2.99 -4.53
C TYR A 253 -8.10 -2.04 -3.88
N THR A 254 -7.61 -0.88 -3.46
CA THR A 254 -8.47 0.18 -2.91
C THR A 254 -9.61 0.53 -3.85
N ARG A 255 -10.79 0.80 -3.30
CA ARG A 255 -12.02 1.16 -4.02
C ARG A 255 -12.58 0.05 -4.93
N LYS A 256 -12.02 -1.16 -4.93
CA LYS A 256 -12.40 -2.22 -5.86
C LYS A 256 -12.62 -3.59 -5.21
N THR A 257 -11.73 -4.00 -4.32
CA THR A 257 -11.84 -5.32 -3.68
C THR A 257 -12.76 -5.25 -2.49
N ILE A 258 -13.75 -6.13 -2.43
CA ILE A 258 -14.59 -6.33 -1.25
C ILE A 258 -13.79 -7.17 -0.26
N LEU A 259 -13.61 -6.67 0.96
CA LEU A 259 -12.92 -7.37 2.06
C LEU A 259 -13.89 -8.25 2.85
N ALA A 260 -15.13 -7.78 3.00
CA ALA A 260 -16.15 -8.48 3.77
C ALA A 260 -17.55 -8.06 3.31
N THR A 261 -18.54 -8.93 3.53
CA THR A 261 -19.95 -8.70 3.23
C THR A 261 -20.79 -8.95 4.48
N LEU A 262 -21.88 -8.19 4.64
CA LEU A 262 -22.79 -8.35 5.76
C LEU A 262 -23.41 -9.75 5.70
N LYS A 263 -23.43 -10.44 6.84
CA LYS A 263 -24.11 -11.73 6.97
C LYS A 263 -25.61 -11.53 6.81
N LYS A 264 -26.23 -12.37 5.99
CA LYS A 264 -27.68 -12.40 5.81
C LYS A 264 -28.38 -13.14 6.94
#